data_dfd4bc93d2261e0f56e6c4af0b58736a
#
_entry.id   dfd4bc93d2261e0f56e6c4af0b58736a
#
_cell.length_a   1.000
_cell.length_b   1.000
_cell.length_c   1.000
_cell.angle_alpha   90.00
_cell.angle_beta   90.00
_cell.angle_gamma   90.00
#
_symmetry.space_group_name_H-M   'P 1'
#
loop_
_entity.id
_entity.type
_entity.pdbx_description
1 polymer ?
#
loop_
_entity_poly.entity_id
_entity_poly.type
_entity_poly.pdbx_seq_one_letter_code
_entity_poly.pdbx_strand_id
1 'polypeptide(L)'
;KNITLLFCGEYKDLNTIKKYLNKDIKITHIKTKNRLVKKIRYVDNYSNQRLFQNNLNENNKFSTLEEQKVINKINKLKEYYDEVLLFDYGYVYSNDKLVKFFKSFSKKLTINCQSNSYNFGFNLADKYKSGKIISMDEPEFRLVTRNKQDEIDNLIKTNSKLFDKFKYLIITQGKKGCFLKKN
;
A
#
# COMPACT_ATOMS: atom_id res chain seq x y z
N LYS A 1 -17.93 10.20 -9.36
CA LYS A 1 -16.74 9.38 -9.70
C LYS A 1 -17.08 7.93 -9.41
N ASN A 2 -16.78 7.01 -10.33
CA ASN A 2 -16.99 5.59 -10.12
C ASN A 2 -15.77 4.99 -9.42
N ILE A 3 -15.95 4.48 -8.21
CA ILE A 3 -14.89 3.85 -7.43
C ILE A 3 -15.21 2.35 -7.33
N THR A 4 -14.21 1.52 -7.53
CA THR A 4 -14.31 0.07 -7.30
C THR A 4 -13.17 -0.39 -6.39
N LEU A 5 -13.54 -1.03 -5.30
CA LEU A 5 -12.59 -1.72 -4.42
C LEU A 5 -12.39 -3.15 -4.94
N LEU A 6 -11.16 -3.51 -5.27
CA LEU A 6 -10.78 -4.90 -5.47
C LEU A 6 -10.38 -5.50 -4.13
N PHE A 7 -11.19 -6.42 -3.63
CA PHE A 7 -10.96 -7.12 -2.38
C PHE A 7 -10.60 -8.59 -2.63
N CYS A 8 -9.51 -9.03 -2.02
CA CYS A 8 -9.06 -10.42 -2.05
C CYS A 8 -9.11 -11.01 -0.64
N GLY A 9 -9.96 -12.00 -0.41
CA GLY A 9 -10.13 -12.58 0.92
C GLY A 9 -11.33 -13.49 1.02
N GLU A 10 -11.69 -13.90 2.24
CA GLU A 10 -12.85 -14.75 2.48
C GLU A 10 -14.18 -13.98 2.50
N TYR A 11 -15.29 -14.67 2.25
CA TYR A 11 -16.64 -14.08 2.23
C TYR A 11 -17.02 -13.40 3.55
N LYS A 12 -16.63 -13.98 4.70
CA LYS A 12 -16.91 -13.38 6.01
C LYS A 12 -16.24 -12.03 6.17
N ASP A 13 -15.04 -11.88 5.61
CA ASP A 13 -14.31 -10.62 5.65
C ASP A 13 -14.91 -9.60 4.66
N LEU A 14 -15.41 -10.05 3.51
CA LEU A 14 -16.18 -9.21 2.58
C LEU A 14 -17.41 -8.59 3.25
N ASN A 15 -18.16 -9.39 4.02
CA ASN A 15 -19.33 -8.90 4.74
C ASN A 15 -18.96 -7.84 5.80
N THR A 16 -17.79 -7.99 6.42
CA THR A 16 -17.27 -6.97 7.34
C THR A 16 -16.97 -5.68 6.60
N ILE A 17 -16.27 -5.74 5.47
CA ILE A 17 -15.94 -4.56 4.66
C ILE A 17 -17.22 -3.83 4.21
N LYS A 18 -18.23 -4.54 3.72
CA LYS A 18 -19.49 -3.95 3.27
C LYS A 18 -20.20 -3.12 4.31
N LYS A 19 -20.04 -3.44 5.62
CA LYS A 19 -20.66 -2.68 6.70
C LYS A 19 -20.06 -1.28 6.87
N TYR A 20 -18.79 -1.11 6.51
CA TYR A 20 -18.04 0.14 6.73
C TYR A 20 -17.77 0.91 5.43
N LEU A 21 -18.02 0.30 4.29
CA LEU A 21 -17.78 0.95 3.01
C LEU A 21 -18.99 1.78 2.58
N ASN A 22 -18.75 2.95 1.98
CA ASN A 22 -19.80 3.74 1.37
C ASN A 22 -20.52 2.90 0.28
N LYS A 23 -21.85 2.98 0.26
CA LYS A 23 -22.72 2.21 -0.67
C LYS A 23 -22.44 2.50 -2.14
N ASP A 24 -21.89 3.67 -2.46
CA ASP A 24 -21.55 4.08 -3.84
C ASP A 24 -20.27 3.40 -4.36
N ILE A 25 -19.50 2.74 -3.50
CA ILE A 25 -18.29 2.05 -3.88
C ILE A 25 -18.63 0.62 -4.31
N LYS A 26 -18.36 0.31 -5.57
CA LYS A 26 -18.50 -1.05 -6.09
C LYS A 26 -17.41 -1.95 -5.52
N ILE A 27 -17.75 -3.19 -5.22
CA ILE A 27 -16.79 -4.19 -4.74
C ILE A 27 -16.63 -5.28 -5.80
N THR A 28 -15.39 -5.50 -6.22
CA THR A 28 -15.00 -6.70 -6.96
C THR A 28 -14.30 -7.62 -5.98
N HIS A 29 -14.89 -8.78 -5.72
CA HIS A 29 -14.36 -9.77 -4.79
C HIS A 29 -13.66 -10.91 -5.52
N ILE A 30 -12.47 -11.27 -5.03
CA ILE A 30 -11.74 -12.49 -5.40
C ILE A 30 -11.61 -13.34 -4.14
N LYS A 31 -12.25 -14.49 -4.13
CA LYS A 31 -12.13 -15.44 -3.02
C LYS A 31 -10.71 -15.96 -2.94
N THR A 32 -10.05 -15.75 -1.80
CA THR A 32 -8.75 -16.30 -1.43
C THR A 32 -8.79 -16.83 -0.01
N LYS A 33 -7.73 -17.52 0.41
CA LYS A 33 -7.59 -17.98 1.81
C LYS A 33 -7.17 -16.86 2.77
N ASN A 34 -6.80 -15.71 2.24
CA ASN A 34 -6.35 -14.58 3.05
C ASN A 34 -7.48 -13.99 3.89
N ARG A 35 -7.13 -13.54 5.08
CA ARG A 35 -8.02 -12.96 6.05
C ARG A 35 -7.73 -11.47 6.22
N LEU A 36 -8.74 -10.69 6.59
CA LEU A 36 -8.50 -9.31 7.02
C LEU A 36 -7.52 -9.27 8.18
N VAL A 37 -6.49 -8.47 8.04
CA VAL A 37 -5.60 -8.14 9.16
C VAL A 37 -6.38 -7.31 10.17
N LYS A 38 -6.41 -7.76 11.43
CA LYS A 38 -7.05 -7.04 12.51
C LYS A 38 -6.00 -6.48 13.45
N LYS A 39 -6.10 -5.19 13.71
CA LYS A 39 -5.25 -4.50 14.68
C LYS A 39 -6.11 -4.10 15.89
N ILE A 40 -5.93 -4.80 17.00
CA ILE A 40 -6.64 -4.54 18.25
C ILE A 40 -5.73 -3.68 19.11
N ARG A 41 -6.14 -2.44 19.37
CA ARG A 41 -5.39 -1.51 20.21
C ARG A 41 -6.02 -1.42 21.58
N TYR A 42 -5.21 -1.65 22.59
CA TYR A 42 -5.60 -1.46 23.99
C TYR A 42 -5.13 -0.08 24.40
N VAL A 43 -6.09 0.74 24.78
CA VAL A 43 -5.90 2.15 25.14
C VAL A 43 -6.30 2.34 26.58
N ASP A 44 -5.48 3.03 27.35
CA ASP A 44 -5.86 3.47 28.68
C ASP A 44 -6.94 4.56 28.58
N ASN A 45 -8.10 4.30 29.17
CA ASN A 45 -9.27 5.20 29.10
C ASN A 45 -9.03 6.55 29.79
N TYR A 46 -8.09 6.63 30.71
CA TYR A 46 -7.83 7.86 31.48
C TYR A 46 -6.89 8.80 30.73
N SER A 47 -5.77 8.26 30.25
CA SER A 47 -4.74 9.04 29.56
C SER A 47 -4.88 9.04 28.04
N ASN A 48 -5.78 8.25 27.47
CA ASN A 48 -5.88 7.98 26.01
C ASN A 48 -4.58 7.47 25.39
N GLN A 49 -3.67 6.93 26.21
CA GLN A 49 -2.41 6.38 25.72
C GLN A 49 -2.58 4.94 25.26
N ARG A 50 -1.96 4.61 24.14
CA ARG A 50 -1.91 3.25 23.64
C ARG A 50 -0.94 2.42 24.50
N LEU A 51 -1.47 1.41 25.20
CA LEU A 51 -0.69 0.50 26.02
C LEU A 51 0.02 -0.54 25.14
N PHE A 52 -0.75 -1.31 24.36
CA PHE A 52 -0.19 -2.28 23.42
C PHE A 52 -1.16 -2.54 22.26
N GLN A 53 -0.69 -3.27 21.26
CA GLN A 53 -1.47 -3.66 20.10
C GLN A 53 -1.27 -5.14 19.82
N ASN A 54 -2.37 -5.85 19.56
CA ASN A 54 -2.36 -7.21 19.06
C ASN A 54 -2.77 -7.23 17.59
N ASN A 55 -1.96 -7.85 16.75
CA ASN A 55 -2.22 -7.99 15.33
C ASN A 55 -2.60 -9.44 15.02
N LEU A 56 -3.70 -9.64 14.32
CA LEU A 56 -4.20 -10.94 13.91
C LEU A 56 -4.18 -11.07 12.39
N ASN A 57 -3.93 -12.27 11.88
CA ASN A 57 -3.95 -12.61 10.45
C ASN A 57 -2.87 -11.88 9.61
N GLU A 58 -1.70 -11.63 10.17
CA GLU A 58 -0.61 -10.95 9.43
C GLU A 58 0.10 -11.86 8.41
N ASN A 59 0.01 -13.19 8.55
CA ASN A 59 0.65 -14.18 7.68
C ASN A 59 -0.15 -14.47 6.39
N ASN A 60 -0.66 -13.45 5.75
CA ASN A 60 -1.35 -13.59 4.48
C ASN A 60 -0.36 -13.77 3.33
N LYS A 61 -0.63 -14.74 2.45
CA LYS A 61 0.13 -14.96 1.21
C LYS A 61 -0.81 -15.44 0.12
N PHE A 62 -0.57 -14.99 -1.12
CA PHE A 62 -1.23 -15.61 -2.26
C PHE A 62 -0.51 -16.90 -2.64
N SER A 63 -1.28 -17.95 -2.89
CA SER A 63 -0.81 -19.07 -3.70
C SER A 63 -0.63 -18.61 -5.15
N THR A 64 0.16 -19.35 -5.93
CA THR A 64 0.37 -19.06 -7.36
C THR A 64 -0.95 -18.96 -8.14
N LEU A 65 -1.93 -19.80 -7.80
CA LEU A 65 -3.27 -19.78 -8.42
C LEU A 65 -4.07 -18.54 -8.03
N GLU A 66 -4.03 -18.12 -6.77
CA GLU A 66 -4.70 -16.91 -6.31
C GLU A 66 -4.09 -15.67 -6.95
N GLU A 67 -2.77 -15.61 -7.00
CA GLU A 67 -2.04 -14.52 -7.68
C GLU A 67 -2.46 -14.40 -9.15
N GLN A 68 -2.51 -15.52 -9.87
CA GLN A 68 -2.95 -15.52 -11.26
C GLN A 68 -4.41 -15.07 -11.43
N LYS A 69 -5.31 -15.46 -10.50
CA LYS A 69 -6.69 -14.97 -10.49
C LYS A 69 -6.76 -13.45 -10.30
N VAL A 70 -5.94 -12.90 -9.40
CA VAL A 70 -5.86 -11.46 -9.17
C VAL A 70 -5.37 -10.74 -10.43
N ILE A 71 -4.27 -11.18 -11.02
CA ILE A 71 -3.73 -10.64 -12.26
C ILE A 71 -4.76 -10.66 -13.39
N ASN A 72 -5.40 -11.80 -13.62
CA ASN A 72 -6.41 -11.95 -14.67
C ASN A 72 -7.62 -11.03 -14.45
N LYS A 73 -8.04 -10.87 -13.19
CA LYS A 73 -9.15 -9.97 -12.86
C LYS A 73 -8.78 -8.51 -13.09
N ILE A 74 -7.61 -8.08 -12.65
CA ILE A 74 -7.14 -6.70 -12.87
C ILE A 74 -6.98 -6.44 -14.37
N ASN A 75 -6.41 -7.36 -15.14
CA ASN A 75 -6.29 -7.22 -16.59
C ASN A 75 -7.64 -6.99 -17.30
N LYS A 76 -8.69 -7.66 -16.85
CA LYS A 76 -10.05 -7.45 -17.40
C LYS A 76 -10.64 -6.09 -17.04
N LEU A 77 -10.19 -5.50 -15.94
CA LEU A 77 -10.73 -4.25 -15.41
C LEU A 77 -9.93 -3.01 -15.83
N LYS A 78 -8.66 -3.18 -16.20
CA LYS A 78 -7.71 -2.08 -16.39
C LYS A 78 -8.16 -0.99 -17.39
N GLU A 79 -8.89 -1.37 -18.42
CA GLU A 79 -9.35 -0.43 -19.46
C GLU A 79 -10.56 0.42 -19.02
N TYR A 80 -11.24 0.00 -17.94
CA TYR A 80 -12.42 0.71 -17.43
C TYR A 80 -12.09 1.79 -16.41
N TYR A 81 -10.81 1.96 -16.03
CA TYR A 81 -10.40 2.88 -14.98
C TYR A 81 -9.30 3.83 -15.46
N ASP A 82 -9.45 5.10 -15.11
CA ASP A 82 -8.48 6.16 -15.39
C ASP A 82 -7.30 6.10 -14.42
N GLU A 83 -7.54 5.65 -13.19
CA GLU A 83 -6.56 5.58 -12.11
C GLU A 83 -6.62 4.23 -11.38
N VAL A 84 -5.48 3.76 -10.97
CA VAL A 84 -5.32 2.58 -10.12
C VAL A 84 -4.61 2.99 -8.84
N LEU A 85 -5.28 2.82 -7.70
CA LEU A 85 -4.72 3.09 -6.39
C LEU A 85 -4.29 1.76 -5.75
N LEU A 86 -3.01 1.62 -5.47
CA LEU A 86 -2.44 0.46 -4.80
C LEU A 86 -2.03 0.84 -3.37
N PHE A 87 -2.70 0.26 -2.40
CA PHE A 87 -2.32 0.36 -0.99
C PHE A 87 -1.56 -0.91 -0.59
N ASP A 88 -0.25 -0.80 -0.47
CA ASP A 88 0.62 -1.91 -0.14
C ASP A 88 1.10 -1.84 1.31
N TYR A 89 0.49 -2.63 2.16
CA TYR A 89 0.87 -2.79 3.57
C TYR A 89 1.82 -3.97 3.81
N GLY A 90 2.32 -4.61 2.74
CA GLY A 90 3.26 -5.72 2.84
C GLY A 90 2.70 -7.05 3.33
N TYR A 91 1.37 -7.19 3.40
CA TYR A 91 0.77 -8.44 3.84
C TYR A 91 0.59 -9.48 2.73
N VAL A 92 0.49 -9.04 1.48
CA VAL A 92 0.18 -9.93 0.35
C VAL A 92 1.05 -9.65 -0.87
N TYR A 93 1.46 -8.41 -1.09
CA TYR A 93 2.14 -7.96 -2.31
C TYR A 93 3.68 -8.04 -2.25
N SER A 94 4.22 -8.88 -1.38
CA SER A 94 5.67 -9.14 -1.32
C SER A 94 6.18 -9.97 -2.51
N ASN A 95 5.28 -10.44 -3.38
CA ASN A 95 5.64 -11.30 -4.50
C ASN A 95 6.06 -10.46 -5.73
N ASP A 96 7.25 -10.74 -6.23
CA ASP A 96 7.84 -10.08 -7.40
C ASP A 96 6.95 -10.08 -8.64
N LYS A 97 6.14 -11.12 -8.83
CA LYS A 97 5.27 -11.24 -10.00
C LYS A 97 4.17 -10.18 -10.02
N LEU A 98 3.50 -9.95 -8.88
CA LEU A 98 2.50 -8.89 -8.76
C LEU A 98 3.13 -7.50 -8.86
N VAL A 99 4.27 -7.29 -8.21
CA VAL A 99 5.01 -6.02 -8.31
C VAL A 99 5.39 -5.72 -9.77
N LYS A 100 5.92 -6.71 -10.49
CA LYS A 100 6.23 -6.59 -11.93
C LYS A 100 4.98 -6.35 -12.77
N PHE A 101 3.88 -7.00 -12.44
CA PHE A 101 2.60 -6.81 -13.13
C PHE A 101 2.10 -5.37 -13.00
N PHE A 102 2.19 -4.75 -11.81
CA PHE A 102 1.77 -3.36 -11.61
C PHE A 102 2.59 -2.35 -12.44
N LYS A 103 3.80 -2.69 -12.87
CA LYS A 103 4.58 -1.85 -13.78
C LYS A 103 3.84 -1.56 -15.11
N SER A 104 2.98 -2.46 -15.57
CA SER A 104 2.17 -2.26 -16.78
C SER A 104 1.15 -1.13 -16.65
N PHE A 105 0.87 -0.66 -15.44
CA PHE A 105 -0.06 0.44 -15.14
C PHE A 105 0.65 1.78 -14.88
N SER A 106 1.94 1.90 -15.13
CA SER A 106 2.77 3.03 -14.69
C SER A 106 2.15 4.42 -14.94
N LYS A 107 1.45 4.62 -16.05
CA LYS A 107 0.79 5.91 -16.39
C LYS A 107 -0.43 6.22 -15.50
N LYS A 108 -1.08 5.22 -14.92
CA LYS A 108 -2.31 5.31 -14.12
C LYS A 108 -2.08 4.95 -12.64
N LEU A 109 -0.91 4.45 -12.28
CA LEU A 109 -0.65 3.81 -11.00
C LEU A 109 -0.22 4.82 -9.94
N THR A 110 -1.02 4.94 -8.90
CA THR A 110 -0.69 5.62 -7.65
C THR A 110 -0.46 4.58 -6.57
N ILE A 111 0.67 4.64 -5.89
CA ILE A 111 1.09 3.67 -4.89
C ILE A 111 1.26 4.38 -3.55
N ASN A 112 0.65 3.83 -2.51
CA ASN A 112 1.03 4.07 -1.13
C ASN A 112 1.62 2.78 -0.56
N CYS A 113 2.93 2.78 -0.30
CA CYS A 113 3.64 1.63 0.23
C CYS A 113 4.01 1.91 1.68
N GLN A 114 3.52 1.08 2.59
CA GLN A 114 3.70 1.26 4.02
C GLN A 114 4.45 0.10 4.65
N SER A 115 5.45 0.44 5.46
CA SER A 115 6.03 -0.48 6.45
C SER A 115 5.18 -0.50 7.73
N ASN A 116 5.13 -1.64 8.39
CA ASN A 116 4.43 -1.79 9.66
C ASN A 116 5.26 -2.66 10.62
N SER A 117 4.80 -2.84 11.85
CA SER A 117 5.54 -3.61 12.88
C SER A 117 5.84 -5.05 12.48
N TYR A 118 5.03 -5.66 11.62
CA TYR A 118 5.23 -7.03 11.14
C TYR A 118 6.33 -7.14 10.08
N ASN A 119 6.45 -6.14 9.21
CA ASN A 119 7.36 -6.17 8.07
C ASN A 119 8.32 -4.98 8.03
N PHE A 120 8.64 -4.40 9.19
CA PHE A 120 9.50 -3.24 9.29
C PHE A 120 10.86 -3.47 8.60
N GLY A 121 11.17 -2.62 7.63
CA GLY A 121 12.38 -2.73 6.82
C GLY A 121 12.33 -3.77 5.68
N PHE A 122 11.28 -4.60 5.60
CA PHE A 122 11.13 -5.60 4.54
C PHE A 122 10.14 -5.19 3.44
N ASN A 123 9.15 -4.36 3.75
CA ASN A 123 8.21 -3.83 2.75
C ASN A 123 8.63 -2.42 2.35
N LEU A 124 9.56 -2.30 1.43
CA LEU A 124 10.11 -1.02 0.98
C LEU A 124 9.51 -0.59 -0.35
N ALA A 125 9.34 0.73 -0.51
CA ALA A 125 8.73 1.33 -1.69
C ALA A 125 9.60 1.25 -2.94
N ASP A 126 10.91 1.07 -2.80
CA ASP A 126 11.88 0.96 -3.91
C ASP A 126 11.72 -0.30 -4.76
N LYS A 127 10.92 -1.29 -4.31
CA LYS A 127 10.53 -2.43 -5.14
C LYS A 127 9.69 -2.00 -6.34
N TYR A 128 8.94 -0.89 -6.25
CA TYR A 128 8.20 -0.30 -7.34
C TYR A 128 9.11 0.62 -8.17
N LYS A 129 9.26 0.32 -9.45
CA LYS A 129 10.23 0.99 -10.30
C LYS A 129 9.65 2.11 -11.15
N SER A 130 8.33 2.21 -11.28
CA SER A 130 7.66 3.28 -12.05
C SER A 130 6.18 3.39 -11.69
N GLY A 131 5.63 4.59 -11.86
CA GLY A 131 4.22 4.88 -11.63
C GLY A 131 3.90 6.34 -11.87
N LYS A 132 2.64 6.73 -11.67
CA LYS A 132 2.22 8.12 -11.70
C LYS A 132 2.61 8.82 -10.40
N ILE A 133 2.24 8.23 -9.27
CA ILE A 133 2.53 8.77 -7.93
C ILE A 133 3.06 7.63 -7.05
N ILE A 134 4.08 7.94 -6.26
CA ILE A 134 4.47 7.10 -5.13
C ILE A 134 4.41 7.94 -3.86
N SER A 135 3.79 7.39 -2.83
CA SER A 135 3.62 8.04 -1.53
C SER A 135 4.08 7.13 -0.40
N MET A 136 4.79 7.72 0.55
CA MET A 136 5.26 7.07 1.78
C MET A 136 5.44 8.11 2.87
N ASP A 137 5.64 7.68 4.11
CA ASP A 137 6.03 8.60 5.18
C ASP A 137 7.56 8.81 5.24
N GLU A 138 7.99 9.81 6.03
CA GLU A 138 9.42 10.09 6.20
C GLU A 138 10.21 8.92 6.77
N PRO A 139 9.76 8.20 7.81
CA PRO A 139 10.41 6.99 8.29
C PRO A 139 10.60 5.92 7.21
N GLU A 140 9.60 5.71 6.36
CA GLU A 140 9.67 4.76 5.24
C GLU A 140 10.66 5.20 4.17
N PHE A 141 10.72 6.50 3.86
CA PHE A 141 11.70 7.06 2.94
C PHE A 141 13.13 6.91 3.49
N ARG A 142 13.32 7.10 4.79
CA ARG A 142 14.61 6.86 5.45
C ARG A 142 15.04 5.40 5.41
N LEU A 143 14.11 4.46 5.52
CA LEU A 143 14.39 3.03 5.33
C LEU A 143 14.85 2.72 3.90
N VAL A 144 14.17 3.27 2.90
CA VAL A 144 14.54 3.09 1.48
C VAL A 144 15.93 3.66 1.18
N THR A 145 16.23 4.83 1.70
CA THR A 145 17.54 5.51 1.49
C THR A 145 18.64 5.00 2.41
N ARG A 146 18.27 4.16 3.42
CA ARG A 146 19.17 3.66 4.46
C ARG A 146 19.93 4.77 5.20
N ASN A 147 19.28 5.93 5.33
CA ASN A 147 19.85 7.10 5.98
C ASN A 147 18.90 7.65 7.05
N LYS A 148 19.33 7.58 8.29
CA LYS A 148 18.56 7.98 9.46
C LYS A 148 18.79 9.43 9.88
N GLN A 149 19.93 10.02 9.53
CA GLN A 149 20.45 11.23 10.17
C GLN A 149 20.28 12.49 9.36
N ASP A 150 20.41 12.42 8.03
CA ASP A 150 20.38 13.61 7.18
C ASP A 150 19.05 14.36 7.26
N GLU A 151 19.12 15.68 7.05
CA GLU A 151 17.91 16.48 6.84
C GLU A 151 17.15 16.00 5.62
N ILE A 152 15.82 15.99 5.71
CA ILE A 152 14.95 15.38 4.70
C ILE A 152 15.12 16.02 3.31
N ASP A 153 15.32 17.33 3.24
CA ASP A 153 15.55 18.05 1.99
C ASP A 153 16.82 17.57 1.27
N ASN A 154 17.90 17.38 2.04
CA ASN A 154 19.16 16.86 1.52
C ASN A 154 18.97 15.40 1.08
N LEU A 155 18.27 14.62 1.88
CA LEU A 155 17.99 13.22 1.58
C LEU A 155 17.20 13.04 0.26
N ILE A 156 16.21 13.89 0.02
CA ILE A 156 15.45 13.91 -1.23
C ILE A 156 16.32 14.28 -2.43
N LYS A 157 17.20 15.29 -2.27
CA LYS A 157 18.11 15.74 -3.33
C LYS A 157 19.13 14.67 -3.71
N THR A 158 19.79 14.08 -2.72
CA THR A 158 20.86 13.08 -2.93
C THR A 158 20.30 11.75 -3.47
N ASN A 159 19.04 11.42 -3.17
CA ASN A 159 18.37 10.20 -3.63
C ASN A 159 17.36 10.45 -4.75
N SER A 160 17.51 11.55 -5.48
CA SER A 160 16.55 11.98 -6.51
C SER A 160 16.29 10.94 -7.60
N LYS A 161 17.25 10.07 -7.90
CA LYS A 161 17.14 9.02 -8.94
C LYS A 161 16.34 7.80 -8.53
N LEU A 162 16.09 7.56 -7.23
CA LEU A 162 15.38 6.37 -6.75
C LEU A 162 13.96 6.25 -7.33
N PHE A 163 13.30 7.40 -7.48
CA PHE A 163 11.90 7.48 -7.92
C PHE A 163 11.72 8.39 -9.16
N ASP A 164 12.74 8.53 -10.00
CA ASP A 164 12.72 9.38 -11.20
C ASP A 164 11.69 8.94 -12.26
N LYS A 165 11.30 7.67 -12.26
CA LYS A 165 10.27 7.11 -13.14
C LYS A 165 8.83 7.24 -12.60
N PHE A 166 8.66 7.96 -11.51
CA PHE A 166 7.35 8.40 -11.02
C PHE A 166 7.17 9.88 -11.36
N LYS A 167 5.98 10.25 -11.84
CA LYS A 167 5.68 11.66 -12.11
C LYS A 167 5.70 12.51 -10.84
N TYR A 168 5.27 11.92 -9.72
CA TYR A 168 5.26 12.59 -8.42
C TYR A 168 5.76 11.65 -7.32
N LEU A 169 6.59 12.19 -6.42
CA LEU A 169 6.97 11.59 -5.15
C LEU A 169 6.35 12.43 -4.03
N ILE A 170 5.63 11.77 -3.13
CA ILE A 170 5.03 12.40 -1.94
C ILE A 170 5.64 11.76 -0.69
N ILE A 171 6.19 12.60 0.20
CA ILE A 171 6.72 12.15 1.50
C ILE A 171 5.97 12.90 2.59
N THR A 172 5.20 12.18 3.40
CA THR A 172 4.41 12.77 4.49
C THR A 172 5.21 12.86 5.78
N GLN A 173 5.03 13.95 6.55
CA GLN A 173 5.71 14.23 7.81
C GLN A 173 4.74 14.50 8.97
N GLY A 174 3.57 13.89 8.96
CA GLY A 174 2.53 14.11 9.98
C GLY A 174 2.15 15.59 10.11
N LYS A 175 2.31 16.15 11.30
CA LYS A 175 1.92 17.56 11.56
C LYS A 175 2.77 18.59 10.80
N LYS A 176 3.94 18.21 10.32
CA LYS A 176 4.83 19.12 9.54
C LYS A 176 4.38 19.25 8.08
N GLY A 177 3.39 18.45 7.62
CA GLY A 177 2.91 18.50 6.24
C GLY A 177 3.52 17.41 5.36
N CYS A 178 3.85 17.75 4.12
CA CYS A 178 4.45 16.81 3.17
C CYS A 178 5.35 17.51 2.16
N PHE A 179 6.31 16.75 1.65
CA PHE A 179 7.08 17.11 0.47
C PHE A 179 6.41 16.56 -0.78
N LEU A 180 6.34 17.38 -1.81
CA LEU A 180 5.91 16.98 -3.15
C LEU A 180 7.04 17.28 -4.13
N LYS A 181 7.61 16.24 -4.72
CA LYS A 181 8.58 16.36 -5.82
C LYS A 181 7.90 15.96 -7.12
N LYS A 182 7.98 16.81 -8.13
CA LYS A 182 7.61 16.53 -9.52
C LYS A 182 8.89 16.20 -10.30
N ASN A 183 8.94 15.05 -10.93
CA ASN A 183 10.02 14.62 -11.79
C ASN A 183 9.76 14.95 -13.26
#